data_0d65c6183555fd75972108bf6cd0af31
#
_entry.id   0d65c6183555fd75972108bf6cd0af31
#
_cell.length_a   1.000
_cell.length_b   1.000
_cell.length_c   1.000
_cell.angle_alpha   90.00
_cell.angle_beta   90.00
_cell.angle_gamma   90.00
#
_symmetry.space_group_name_H-M   'P 1'
#
loop_
_entity.id
_entity.type
_entity.pdbx_description
1 polymer ?
#
loop_
_entity_poly.entity_id
_entity_poly.type
_entity_poly.pdbx_seq_one_letter_code
_entity_poly.pdbx_strand_id
1 'polypeptide(L)'
;MAMLVKLKKMHPKSVIPNYAKIGDAGMDLVITSIINENKEDITYGFGLSMEIPEGYLGLIFPRSSIRKYDLLLTNSVGVIDSGYRGELQATFKKSGPHLYEIGDRGAQIVILPYPQIEFVEADELSNTERGKGGFGSTGI
;
A
#
# COMPACT_ATOMS: atom_id res chain seq x y z
N MET A 1 15.58 12.63 -13.39
CA MET A 1 16.38 11.47 -12.94
C MET A 1 15.58 10.69 -11.92
N ALA A 2 15.55 9.37 -12.01
CA ALA A 2 14.80 8.55 -11.05
C ALA A 2 15.54 8.46 -9.70
N MET A 3 14.79 8.42 -8.62
CA MET A 3 15.32 8.09 -7.30
C MET A 3 15.57 6.59 -7.21
N LEU A 4 16.71 6.19 -6.68
CA LEU A 4 17.05 4.79 -6.53
C LEU A 4 16.58 4.25 -5.19
N VAL A 5 15.84 3.15 -5.20
CA VAL A 5 15.42 2.41 -4.01
C VAL A 5 16.01 1.01 -4.10
N LYS A 6 16.82 0.63 -3.11
CA LYS A 6 17.37 -0.72 -3.05
C LYS A 6 16.26 -1.71 -2.78
N LEU A 7 16.31 -2.83 -3.49
CA LEU A 7 15.31 -3.88 -3.39
C LEU A 7 16.01 -5.24 -3.33
N LYS A 8 15.54 -6.11 -2.44
CA LYS A 8 16.03 -7.48 -2.31
C LYS A 8 14.92 -8.45 -2.72
N LYS A 9 15.24 -9.35 -3.64
CA LYS A 9 14.37 -10.49 -3.96
C LYS A 9 14.53 -11.55 -2.88
N MET A 10 13.43 -11.97 -2.29
CA MET A 10 13.39 -12.97 -1.21
C MET A 10 12.85 -14.31 -1.68
N HIS A 11 12.47 -14.42 -2.95
CA HIS A 11 11.87 -15.62 -3.52
C HIS A 11 12.35 -15.77 -4.97
N PRO A 12 12.58 -17.01 -5.47
CA PRO A 12 13.05 -17.22 -6.86
C PRO A 12 12.10 -16.63 -7.91
N LYS A 13 10.81 -16.54 -7.59
CA LYS A 13 9.78 -16.01 -8.50
C LYS A 13 9.50 -14.52 -8.30
N SER A 14 10.26 -13.84 -7.46
CA SER A 14 10.04 -12.41 -7.19
C SER A 14 10.22 -11.59 -8.46
N VAL A 15 9.33 -10.61 -8.65
CA VAL A 15 9.31 -9.70 -9.80
C VAL A 15 9.59 -8.29 -9.31
N ILE A 16 10.59 -7.64 -9.88
CA ILE A 16 10.90 -6.25 -9.56
C ILE A 16 9.79 -5.37 -10.13
N PRO A 17 9.11 -4.54 -9.30
CA PRO A 17 8.06 -3.66 -9.79
C PRO A 17 8.58 -2.63 -10.77
N ASN A 18 7.77 -2.32 -11.76
CA ASN A 18 8.06 -1.30 -12.76
C ASN A 18 6.79 -0.51 -13.05
N TYR A 19 6.96 0.73 -13.51
CA TYR A 19 5.85 1.47 -14.09
C TYR A 19 5.49 0.86 -15.44
N ALA A 20 4.21 0.65 -15.68
CA ALA A 20 3.74 0.13 -16.97
C ALA A 20 3.91 1.17 -18.08
N LYS A 21 3.70 2.45 -17.75
CA LYS A 21 3.80 3.59 -18.68
C LYS A 21 4.39 4.81 -17.99
N ILE A 22 4.94 5.70 -18.79
CA ILE A 22 5.37 7.02 -18.30
C ILE A 22 4.16 7.76 -17.73
N GLY A 23 4.31 8.30 -16.53
CA GLY A 23 3.25 9.02 -15.83
C GLY A 23 2.43 8.18 -14.87
N ASP A 24 2.58 6.86 -14.87
CA ASP A 24 1.94 6.02 -13.87
C ASP A 24 2.51 6.31 -12.47
N ALA A 25 1.64 6.32 -11.48
CA ALA A 25 2.05 6.55 -10.08
C ALA A 25 2.33 5.26 -9.34
N GLY A 26 1.60 4.20 -9.64
CA GLY A 26 1.71 2.90 -8.98
C GLY A 26 2.47 1.88 -9.81
N MET A 27 3.11 0.96 -9.11
CA MET A 27 3.78 -0.19 -9.71
C MET A 27 3.13 -1.46 -9.17
N ASP A 28 2.79 -2.39 -10.02
CA ASP A 28 2.14 -3.64 -9.62
C ASP A 28 3.08 -4.53 -8.81
N LEU A 29 2.51 -5.18 -7.79
CA LEU A 29 3.18 -6.17 -6.95
C LEU A 29 2.63 -7.57 -7.32
N VAL A 30 3.54 -8.47 -7.71
CA VAL A 30 3.20 -9.83 -8.11
C VAL A 30 3.29 -10.76 -6.92
N ILE A 31 2.25 -11.55 -6.71
CA ILE A 31 2.17 -12.52 -5.61
C ILE A 31 3.13 -13.69 -5.86
N THR A 32 4.00 -13.95 -4.88
CA THR A 32 4.94 -15.09 -4.94
C THR A 32 4.57 -16.23 -4.00
N SER A 33 3.78 -15.93 -2.96
CA SER A 33 3.41 -16.95 -1.96
C SER A 33 2.13 -16.59 -1.24
N ILE A 34 1.50 -17.60 -0.66
CA ILE A 34 0.45 -17.42 0.34
C ILE A 34 1.11 -17.66 1.69
N ILE A 35 1.24 -16.58 2.49
CA ILE A 35 1.92 -16.64 3.78
C ILE A 35 1.02 -17.28 4.82
N ASN A 36 -0.26 -16.90 4.80
CA ASN A 36 -1.24 -17.44 5.73
C ASN A 36 -2.62 -17.38 5.10
N GLU A 37 -3.44 -18.36 5.40
CA GLU A 37 -4.84 -18.36 5.00
C GLU A 37 -5.66 -19.05 6.09
N ASN A 38 -6.77 -18.43 6.46
CA ASN A 38 -7.78 -19.01 7.33
C ASN A 38 -9.16 -18.81 6.70
N LYS A 39 -10.22 -19.10 7.45
CA LYS A 39 -11.58 -18.99 6.93
C LYS A 39 -11.94 -17.57 6.49
N GLU A 40 -11.41 -16.56 7.18
CA GLU A 40 -11.80 -15.15 6.98
C GLU A 40 -10.80 -14.36 6.17
N ASP A 41 -9.50 -14.65 6.32
CA ASP A 41 -8.41 -13.84 5.77
C ASP A 41 -7.45 -14.66 4.93
N ILE A 42 -6.79 -13.98 3.99
CA ILE A 42 -5.66 -14.52 3.25
C ILE A 42 -4.55 -13.46 3.17
N THR A 43 -3.33 -13.86 3.48
CA THR A 43 -2.15 -13.00 3.39
C THR A 43 -1.25 -13.47 2.28
N TYR A 44 -1.00 -12.58 1.32
CA TYR A 44 -0.08 -12.83 0.21
C TYR A 44 1.25 -12.15 0.46
N GLY A 45 2.33 -12.82 0.06
CA GLY A 45 3.67 -12.27 0.02
C GLY A 45 4.07 -11.90 -1.41
N PHE A 46 4.83 -10.82 -1.54
CA PHE A 46 5.33 -10.38 -2.84
C PHE A 46 6.79 -10.73 -3.06
N GLY A 47 7.44 -11.37 -2.06
CA GLY A 47 8.81 -11.84 -2.18
C GLY A 47 9.85 -10.74 -2.29
N LEU A 48 9.56 -9.56 -1.79
CA LEU A 48 10.40 -8.37 -1.90
C LEU A 48 10.57 -7.70 -0.55
N SER A 49 11.77 -7.20 -0.27
CA SER A 49 12.01 -6.22 0.78
C SER A 49 12.71 -5.00 0.18
N MET A 50 12.46 -3.82 0.74
CA MET A 50 12.94 -2.56 0.20
C MET A 50 13.64 -1.72 1.26
N GLU A 51 14.56 -0.90 0.80
CA GLU A 51 15.18 0.14 1.60
C GLU A 51 14.71 1.49 1.07
N ILE A 52 13.54 1.92 1.56
CA ILE A 52 12.96 3.21 1.17
C ILE A 52 13.76 4.31 1.90
N PRO A 53 14.27 5.33 1.19
CA PRO A 53 15.03 6.41 1.82
C PRO A 53 14.24 7.18 2.87
N GLU A 54 14.91 7.71 3.89
CA GLU A 54 14.31 8.64 4.85
C GLU A 54 13.66 9.82 4.11
N GLY A 55 12.54 10.30 4.64
CA GLY A 55 11.74 11.34 4.00
C GLY A 55 10.76 10.82 2.97
N TYR A 56 10.75 9.51 2.74
CA TYR A 56 9.81 8.85 1.82
C TYR A 56 9.11 7.70 2.52
N LEU A 57 7.96 7.34 2.00
CA LEU A 57 7.19 6.17 2.45
C LEU A 57 6.68 5.40 1.25
N GLY A 58 6.34 4.14 1.48
CA GLY A 58 5.60 3.33 0.51
C GLY A 58 4.16 3.18 0.94
N LEU A 59 3.24 3.21 -0.01
CA LEU A 59 1.83 2.91 0.21
C LEU A 59 1.43 1.75 -0.67
N ILE A 60 0.90 0.71 -0.06
CA ILE A 60 0.37 -0.44 -0.78
C ILE A 60 -1.14 -0.28 -0.86
N PHE A 61 -1.63 -0.15 -2.10
CA PHE A 61 -3.04 -0.04 -2.41
C PHE A 61 -3.55 -1.30 -3.10
N PRO A 62 -4.85 -1.58 -3.00
CA PRO A 62 -5.45 -2.54 -3.92
C PRO A 62 -5.39 -1.98 -5.35
N ARG A 63 -5.45 -2.89 -6.32
CA ARG A 63 -5.57 -2.50 -7.73
C ARG A 63 -7.04 -2.28 -8.08
N SER A 64 -7.30 -1.48 -9.10
CA SER A 64 -8.68 -1.23 -9.55
C SER A 64 -9.41 -2.52 -9.94
N SER A 65 -8.69 -3.53 -10.42
CA SER A 65 -9.24 -4.82 -10.80
C SER A 65 -9.71 -5.68 -9.61
N ILE A 66 -9.45 -5.25 -8.36
CA ILE A 66 -9.89 -5.99 -7.16
C ILE A 66 -11.41 -6.19 -7.13
N ARG A 67 -12.16 -5.31 -7.78
CA ARG A 67 -13.64 -5.44 -7.90
C ARG A 67 -14.09 -6.75 -8.52
N LYS A 68 -13.20 -7.45 -9.22
CA LYS A 68 -13.49 -8.75 -9.85
C LYS A 68 -13.25 -9.93 -8.90
N TYR A 69 -12.78 -9.66 -7.69
CA TYR A 69 -12.39 -10.68 -6.71
C TYR A 69 -13.21 -10.55 -5.44
N ASP A 70 -13.29 -11.62 -4.69
CA ASP A 70 -14.00 -11.66 -3.40
C ASP A 70 -13.04 -11.28 -2.26
N LEU A 71 -12.37 -10.15 -2.41
CA LEU A 71 -11.29 -9.71 -1.55
C LEU A 71 -11.44 -8.22 -1.20
N LEU A 72 -11.11 -7.89 0.04
CA LEU A 72 -11.02 -6.53 0.52
C LEU A 72 -9.74 -6.38 1.34
N LEU A 73 -8.90 -5.39 1.01
CA LEU A 73 -7.66 -5.14 1.74
C LEU A 73 -7.98 -4.72 3.18
N THR A 74 -7.52 -5.52 4.16
CA THR A 74 -7.96 -5.38 5.56
C THR A 74 -7.62 -4.05 6.20
N ASN A 75 -6.48 -3.47 5.84
CA ASN A 75 -6.03 -2.18 6.37
C ASN A 75 -6.30 -1.01 5.41
N SER A 76 -7.04 -1.23 4.35
CA SER A 76 -7.39 -0.25 3.31
C SER A 76 -6.17 0.27 2.53
N VAL A 77 -5.12 0.70 3.21
CA VAL A 77 -3.83 1.13 2.65
C VAL A 77 -2.73 0.63 3.58
N GLY A 78 -1.75 -0.07 3.02
CA GLY A 78 -0.58 -0.49 3.77
C GLY A 78 0.47 0.60 3.78
N VAL A 79 0.91 1.05 4.95
CA VAL A 79 1.98 2.04 5.09
C VAL A 79 3.29 1.32 5.32
N ILE A 80 4.25 1.55 4.43
CA ILE A 80 5.60 0.97 4.50
C ILE A 80 6.58 2.06 4.91
N ASP A 81 7.08 1.94 6.13
CA ASP A 81 8.05 2.89 6.68
C ASP A 81 9.43 2.73 6.03
N SER A 82 10.21 3.80 6.02
CA SER A 82 11.57 3.77 5.46
C SER A 82 12.47 2.75 6.16
N GLY A 83 12.25 2.50 7.45
CA GLY A 83 13.03 1.53 8.25
C GLY A 83 12.55 0.09 8.13
N TYR A 84 11.46 -0.19 7.46
CA TYR A 84 10.94 -1.55 7.35
C TYR A 84 11.80 -2.39 6.40
N ARG A 85 12.28 -3.53 6.88
CA ARG A 85 13.15 -4.45 6.11
C ARG A 85 12.50 -5.82 5.89
N GLY A 86 11.27 -6.00 6.33
CA GLY A 86 10.54 -7.24 6.14
C GLY A 86 9.99 -7.38 4.72
N GLU A 87 9.44 -8.54 4.45
CA GLU A 87 8.79 -8.82 3.18
C GLU A 87 7.53 -7.96 3.01
N LEU A 88 7.32 -7.41 1.82
CA LEU A 88 6.09 -6.74 1.47
C LEU A 88 4.96 -7.76 1.36
N GLN A 89 3.87 -7.50 2.08
CA GLN A 89 2.73 -8.40 2.21
C GLN A 89 1.43 -7.60 2.12
N ALA A 90 0.34 -8.30 1.82
CA ALA A 90 -1.00 -7.74 1.90
C ALA A 90 -1.96 -8.81 2.43
N THR A 91 -2.77 -8.43 3.41
CA THR A 91 -3.81 -9.29 3.98
C THR A 91 -5.17 -8.81 3.50
N PHE A 92 -5.95 -9.74 2.95
CA PHE A 92 -7.28 -9.47 2.44
C PHE A 92 -8.33 -10.24 3.23
N LYS A 93 -9.46 -9.61 3.47
CA LYS A 93 -10.68 -10.26 3.94
C LYS A 93 -11.32 -11.00 2.78
N LYS A 94 -11.75 -12.23 3.02
CA LYS A 94 -12.42 -13.06 2.00
C LYS A 94 -13.93 -12.91 2.12
N SER A 95 -14.61 -12.65 1.00
CA SER A 95 -16.07 -12.59 0.93
C SER A 95 -16.67 -13.66 0.04
N GLY A 96 -15.85 -14.53 -0.53
CA GLY A 96 -16.28 -15.61 -1.41
C GLY A 96 -15.06 -16.37 -1.96
N PRO A 97 -15.26 -17.23 -2.98
CA PRO A 97 -14.21 -18.14 -3.46
C PRO A 97 -13.26 -17.57 -4.50
N HIS A 98 -13.58 -16.41 -5.09
CA HIS A 98 -12.76 -15.84 -6.17
C HIS A 98 -11.61 -15.02 -5.60
N LEU A 99 -10.45 -15.67 -5.44
CA LEU A 99 -9.25 -15.11 -4.81
C LEU A 99 -8.13 -14.95 -5.83
N TYR A 100 -7.11 -14.14 -5.49
CA TYR A 100 -5.87 -14.12 -6.25
C TYR A 100 -5.12 -15.44 -6.15
N GLU A 101 -4.40 -15.78 -7.20
CA GLU A 101 -3.49 -16.91 -7.26
C GLU A 101 -2.04 -16.42 -7.29
N ILE A 102 -1.09 -17.31 -6.97
CA ILE A 102 0.34 -17.03 -7.12
C ILE A 102 0.62 -16.67 -8.58
N GLY A 103 1.36 -15.59 -8.80
CA GLY A 103 1.62 -15.04 -10.13
C GLY A 103 0.71 -13.90 -10.53
N ASP A 104 -0.40 -13.71 -9.82
CA ASP A 104 -1.29 -12.57 -10.06
C ASP A 104 -0.68 -11.27 -9.55
N ARG A 105 -1.10 -10.17 -10.16
CA ARG A 105 -0.84 -8.82 -9.65
C ARG A 105 -1.87 -8.53 -8.57
N GLY A 106 -1.45 -8.64 -7.29
CA GLY A 106 -2.36 -8.61 -6.15
C GLY A 106 -2.50 -7.25 -5.47
N ALA A 107 -1.62 -6.32 -5.77
CA ALA A 107 -1.63 -4.98 -5.19
C ALA A 107 -0.76 -4.06 -6.04
N GLN A 108 -0.67 -2.80 -5.65
CA GLN A 108 0.25 -1.84 -6.24
C GLN A 108 0.92 -1.01 -5.15
N ILE A 109 2.13 -0.56 -5.41
CA ILE A 109 2.88 0.29 -4.49
C ILE A 109 3.13 1.66 -5.11
N VAL A 110 2.98 2.69 -4.27
CA VAL A 110 3.34 4.07 -4.60
C VAL A 110 4.38 4.53 -3.59
N ILE A 111 5.49 5.10 -4.06
CA ILE A 111 6.51 5.67 -3.18
C ILE A 111 6.48 7.18 -3.34
N LEU A 112 6.34 7.91 -2.23
CA LEU A 112 6.22 9.36 -2.26
C LEU A 112 6.91 10.00 -1.05
N PRO A 113 7.31 11.29 -1.20
CA PRO A 113 7.90 12.03 -0.09
C PRO A 113 6.84 12.46 0.92
N TYR A 114 7.25 12.67 2.16
CA TYR A 114 6.40 13.24 3.21
C TYR A 114 7.26 14.06 4.17
N PRO A 115 6.70 15.12 4.77
CA PRO A 115 7.40 15.88 5.80
C PRO A 115 7.37 15.13 7.13
N GLN A 116 8.47 15.14 7.87
CA GLN A 116 8.47 14.70 9.27
C GLN A 116 7.64 15.72 10.09
N ILE A 117 6.73 15.21 10.91
CA ILE A 117 5.80 16.04 11.67
C ILE A 117 6.15 15.95 13.15
N GLU A 118 6.22 17.10 13.79
CA GLU A 118 6.28 17.23 15.25
C GLU A 118 5.06 18.02 15.67
N PHE A 119 4.20 17.43 16.48
CA PHE A 119 3.02 18.11 16.97
C PHE A 119 3.37 19.01 18.14
N VAL A 120 2.85 20.22 18.14
CA VAL A 120 2.95 21.19 19.23
C VAL A 120 1.55 21.42 19.78
N GLU A 121 1.37 21.16 21.06
CA GLU A 121 0.11 21.43 21.73
C GLU A 121 -0.16 22.93 21.78
N ALA A 122 -1.37 23.34 21.43
CA ALA A 122 -1.80 24.73 21.45
C ALA A 122 -3.18 24.84 22.11
N ASP A 123 -3.40 25.90 22.88
CA ASP A 123 -4.68 26.14 23.54
C ASP A 123 -5.76 26.49 22.51
N GLU A 124 -5.36 27.18 21.44
CA GLU A 124 -6.27 27.62 20.38
C GLU A 124 -5.63 27.39 19.02
N LEU A 125 -6.48 27.14 18.01
CA LEU A 125 -6.09 27.08 16.61
C LEU A 125 -6.58 28.37 15.92
N SER A 126 -5.90 28.70 14.81
CA SER A 126 -6.30 29.85 14.01
C SER A 126 -7.72 29.68 13.43
N ASN A 127 -8.43 30.80 13.27
CA ASN A 127 -9.75 30.78 12.65
C ASN A 127 -9.65 30.65 11.14
N THR A 128 -10.62 29.94 10.57
CA THR A 128 -10.76 29.80 9.12
C THR A 128 -12.22 29.98 8.73
N GLU A 129 -12.48 30.28 7.46
CA GLU A 129 -13.84 30.37 6.92
C GLU A 129 -14.61 29.07 7.11
N ARG A 130 -13.95 27.91 6.90
CA ARG A 130 -14.56 26.59 7.06
C ARG A 130 -14.89 26.29 8.53
N GLY A 131 -14.02 26.72 9.46
CA GLY A 131 -14.17 26.46 10.89
C GLY A 131 -14.32 24.95 11.17
N LYS A 132 -15.40 24.59 11.86
CA LYS A 132 -15.70 23.19 12.24
C LYS A 132 -16.48 22.42 11.16
N GLY A 133 -16.76 23.02 10.01
CA GLY A 133 -17.55 22.41 8.96
C GLY A 133 -16.90 21.14 8.42
N GLY A 134 -17.67 20.06 8.36
CA GLY A 134 -17.24 18.76 7.86
C GLY A 134 -18.35 17.75 7.96
N PHE A 135 -18.07 16.51 7.60
CA PHE A 135 -19.03 15.40 7.72
C PHE A 135 -20.38 15.69 7.05
N GLY A 136 -20.35 16.31 5.85
CA GLY A 136 -21.56 16.66 5.12
C GLY A 136 -22.26 17.93 5.61
N SER A 137 -21.59 18.79 6.39
CA SER A 137 -22.15 20.05 6.87
C SER A 137 -22.58 21.03 5.78
N THR A 138 -22.09 20.84 4.54
CA THR A 138 -22.49 21.62 3.37
C THR A 138 -23.76 21.11 2.69
N GLY A 139 -24.43 20.12 3.26
CA GLY A 139 -25.77 19.70 2.85
C GLY A 139 -25.87 18.83 1.62
N ILE A 140 -24.86 18.09 1.32
CA ILE A 140 -24.90 17.14 0.19
C ILE A 140 -25.44 15.80 0.65
#